data_0ec3cb80c6ccfa998fe4c89841d81691
#
_entry.id   0ec3cb80c6ccfa998fe4c89841d81691
#
_cell.length_a   1.000
_cell.length_b   1.000
_cell.length_c   1.000
_cell.angle_alpha   90.00
_cell.angle_beta   90.00
_cell.angle_gamma   90.00
#
_symmetry.space_group_name_H-M   'P 1'
#
loop_
_entity.id
_entity.type
_entity.pdbx_description
1 polymer ?
#
loop_
_entity_poly.entity_id
_entity_poly.type
_entity_poly.pdbx_seq_one_letter_code
_entity_poly.pdbx_strand_id
1 'polypeptide(L)'
;MQFHHSRTADELVERLLAAWSGPRSDPFAFDLAVVPGPGFQRWLSQRLATAGDEPGICAGVEFTSLPRLERRLSGPDDPWRPERLAWLVQRVAATSTDPELDVLRRHLAASREGFTAGHRIARHLASYARFRPRMLAAWRSGADTGPAGEPLAENSWQAHLWRALVGETGDDPLERRSALLERLASGPVPELPGRVAVVAPVHLGAATLELLEALDHHHRVDVLPITPSPARLGPSATSALRRAEVSRLPGHPLNEALAIVADETAGLFPPAPPMAAASSPDTLLGWLQDDLRADRQPVPRTLRAGDRSVRVHLSHGPDRQVEVLREVLTGILADDPSLEPRDIAVLTPDVDGFAPLLGAAFTAPAGPLVHPAQRFRVQVADRSLAQVNPMVTLLVDLLRLPDGRVEASTLLELCARPGIARRFGFTAESRERLVDLVERAGIRWGLSQAHREEWGLKGFPQNTWFAGLQRMLLGVTLAETDLVSAGTVLPLDDVESSDVELIGGLSELVGRLARLVADLGRPAPLAEWTDRCRAGLESLVALPHDDEWQLGDVWAGLSRVAEHGGPAAEVPIGRHAALRAIEQEFATAPARGAFGNGSLVVAGLASLRH
;
A
#
# COMPACT_ATOMS: atom_id res chain seq x y z
N MET A 1 -7.72 -31.63 5.08
CA MET A 1 -7.28 -30.62 4.09
C MET A 1 -6.90 -31.34 2.77
N GLN A 2 -7.39 -30.80 1.63
CA GLN A 2 -7.13 -31.38 0.31
C GLN A 2 -6.32 -30.40 -0.55
N PHE A 3 -5.39 -30.94 -1.35
CA PHE A 3 -4.54 -30.14 -2.24
C PHE A 3 -4.88 -30.44 -3.71
N HIS A 4 -5.17 -29.41 -4.48
CA HIS A 4 -5.53 -29.48 -5.89
C HIS A 4 -4.51 -28.71 -6.73
N HIS A 5 -3.41 -29.35 -7.08
CA HIS A 5 -2.34 -28.72 -7.87
C HIS A 5 -2.81 -28.40 -9.30
N SER A 6 -2.52 -27.19 -9.77
CA SER A 6 -2.84 -26.71 -11.10
C SER A 6 -1.62 -26.07 -11.75
N ARG A 7 -1.46 -26.19 -13.08
CA ARG A 7 -0.36 -25.59 -13.83
C ARG A 7 -0.70 -24.18 -14.32
N THR A 8 -1.99 -23.94 -14.53
CA THR A 8 -2.52 -22.69 -15.07
C THR A 8 -3.69 -22.20 -14.21
N ALA A 9 -4.02 -20.92 -14.36
CA ALA A 9 -5.17 -20.34 -13.69
C ALA A 9 -6.52 -20.95 -14.17
N ASP A 10 -6.62 -21.32 -15.45
CA ASP A 10 -7.82 -21.97 -15.98
C ASP A 10 -8.04 -23.35 -15.37
N GLU A 11 -6.99 -24.17 -15.32
CA GLU A 11 -7.05 -25.50 -14.67
C GLU A 11 -7.39 -25.37 -13.17
N LEU A 12 -6.95 -24.29 -12.51
CA LEU A 12 -7.32 -24.02 -11.12
C LEU A 12 -8.81 -23.78 -10.96
N VAL A 13 -9.44 -23.02 -11.87
CA VAL A 13 -10.91 -22.79 -11.82
C VAL A 13 -11.68 -24.10 -11.98
N GLU A 14 -11.29 -24.95 -12.93
CA GLU A 14 -11.90 -26.27 -13.13
C GLU A 14 -11.82 -27.13 -11.86
N ARG A 15 -10.65 -27.14 -11.20
CA ARG A 15 -10.46 -27.89 -9.95
C ARG A 15 -11.24 -27.31 -8.79
N LEU A 16 -11.36 -25.98 -8.69
CA LEU A 16 -12.18 -25.31 -7.70
C LEU A 16 -13.65 -25.67 -7.87
N LEU A 17 -14.17 -25.64 -9.09
CA LEU A 17 -15.54 -26.04 -9.40
C LEU A 17 -15.78 -27.50 -9.05
N ALA A 18 -14.84 -28.38 -9.39
CA ALA A 18 -14.93 -29.80 -9.02
C ALA A 18 -14.93 -29.99 -7.50
N ALA A 19 -14.10 -29.25 -6.75
CA ALA A 19 -14.06 -29.29 -5.29
C ALA A 19 -15.39 -28.80 -4.67
N TRP A 20 -16.05 -27.83 -5.32
CA TRP A 20 -17.32 -27.25 -4.86
C TRP A 20 -18.60 -27.90 -5.42
N SER A 21 -18.47 -28.87 -6.31
CA SER A 21 -19.61 -29.55 -6.96
C SER A 21 -20.48 -30.40 -6.02
N GLY A 22 -20.00 -30.70 -4.80
CA GLY A 22 -20.76 -31.49 -3.81
C GLY A 22 -21.98 -30.75 -3.23
N PRO A 23 -23.01 -31.49 -2.77
CA PRO A 23 -24.19 -30.91 -2.17
C PRO A 23 -23.82 -30.06 -0.94
N ARG A 24 -24.49 -28.92 -0.78
CA ARG A 24 -24.42 -28.09 0.42
C ARG A 24 -25.45 -28.55 1.44
N SER A 25 -25.09 -28.53 2.72
CA SER A 25 -26.03 -28.80 3.82
C SER A 25 -27.10 -27.70 3.92
N ASP A 26 -26.73 -26.47 3.59
CA ASP A 26 -27.61 -25.31 3.48
C ASP A 26 -27.44 -24.68 2.09
N PRO A 27 -28.48 -24.61 1.26
CA PRO A 27 -28.43 -24.01 -0.07
C PRO A 27 -28.06 -22.50 -0.06
N PHE A 28 -28.32 -21.80 1.06
CA PHE A 28 -28.02 -20.39 1.23
C PHE A 28 -26.65 -20.13 1.86
N ALA A 29 -25.93 -21.17 2.28
CA ALA A 29 -24.60 -21.01 2.81
C ALA A 29 -23.62 -20.53 1.72
N PHE A 30 -22.75 -19.61 2.09
CA PHE A 30 -21.67 -19.14 1.23
C PHE A 30 -20.50 -20.14 1.24
N ASP A 31 -19.71 -20.13 0.18
CA ASP A 31 -18.37 -20.70 0.15
C ASP A 31 -17.35 -19.58 0.34
N LEU A 32 -16.27 -19.83 1.05
CA LEU A 32 -15.20 -18.83 1.27
C LEU A 32 -14.04 -19.09 0.32
N ALA A 33 -13.75 -18.12 -0.54
CA ALA A 33 -12.55 -18.11 -1.37
C ALA A 33 -11.51 -17.16 -0.77
N VAL A 34 -10.41 -17.72 -0.30
CA VAL A 34 -9.24 -16.95 0.18
C VAL A 34 -8.34 -16.71 -1.01
N VAL A 35 -8.26 -15.47 -1.48
CA VAL A 35 -7.57 -15.07 -2.72
C VAL A 35 -6.40 -14.15 -2.43
N PRO A 36 -5.39 -14.08 -3.32
CA PRO A 36 -4.20 -13.25 -3.13
C PRO A 36 -4.51 -11.75 -3.06
N GLY A 37 -5.46 -11.28 -3.86
CA GLY A 37 -5.78 -9.85 -3.93
C GLY A 37 -7.04 -9.52 -4.72
N PRO A 38 -7.43 -8.23 -4.76
CA PRO A 38 -8.69 -7.79 -5.39
C PRO A 38 -8.75 -8.05 -6.90
N GLY A 39 -7.61 -7.99 -7.60
CA GLY A 39 -7.53 -8.29 -9.04
C GLY A 39 -7.88 -9.75 -9.31
N PHE A 40 -7.28 -10.66 -8.55
CA PHE A 40 -7.55 -12.09 -8.65
C PHE A 40 -9.00 -12.42 -8.23
N GLN A 41 -9.52 -11.77 -7.18
CA GLN A 41 -10.93 -11.90 -6.78
C GLN A 41 -11.85 -11.61 -7.96
N ARG A 42 -11.66 -10.49 -8.64
CA ARG A 42 -12.51 -10.08 -9.76
C ARG A 42 -12.38 -11.03 -10.94
N TRP A 43 -11.15 -11.39 -11.31
CA TRP A 43 -10.90 -12.38 -12.34
C TRP A 43 -11.60 -13.71 -12.02
N LEU A 44 -11.43 -14.22 -10.80
CA LEU A 44 -12.03 -15.49 -10.38
C LEU A 44 -13.55 -15.42 -10.40
N SER A 45 -14.15 -14.32 -9.91
CA SER A 45 -15.62 -14.17 -9.94
C SER A 45 -16.18 -14.13 -11.36
N GLN A 46 -15.46 -13.50 -12.32
CA GLN A 46 -15.83 -13.51 -13.73
C GLN A 46 -15.71 -14.92 -14.35
N ARG A 47 -14.61 -15.62 -14.04
CA ARG A 47 -14.42 -17.00 -14.54
C ARG A 47 -15.46 -17.97 -13.96
N LEU A 48 -15.78 -17.86 -12.68
CA LEU A 48 -16.84 -18.65 -12.06
C LEU A 48 -18.21 -18.36 -12.68
N ALA A 49 -18.48 -17.10 -13.01
CA ALA A 49 -19.73 -16.71 -13.68
C ALA A 49 -19.86 -17.27 -15.10
N THR A 50 -18.73 -17.55 -15.79
CA THR A 50 -18.74 -18.06 -17.17
C THR A 50 -18.56 -19.56 -17.28
N ALA A 51 -18.24 -20.26 -16.19
CA ALA A 51 -17.89 -21.68 -16.20
C ALA A 51 -19.07 -22.64 -15.97
N GLY A 52 -20.28 -22.11 -15.73
CA GLY A 52 -21.50 -22.92 -15.52
C GLY A 52 -22.33 -23.10 -16.79
N ASP A 53 -23.33 -23.96 -16.73
CA ASP A 53 -24.30 -24.20 -17.81
C ASP A 53 -25.16 -22.97 -18.13
N GLU A 54 -25.32 -22.08 -17.13
CA GLU A 54 -25.97 -20.76 -17.26
C GLU A 54 -24.95 -19.64 -17.03
N PRO A 55 -24.29 -19.11 -18.06
CA PRO A 55 -23.28 -18.09 -17.90
C PRO A 55 -23.87 -16.75 -17.42
N GLY A 56 -23.15 -16.07 -16.54
CA GLY A 56 -23.41 -14.69 -16.13
C GLY A 56 -23.55 -14.45 -14.64
N ILE A 57 -23.65 -15.46 -13.78
CA ILE A 57 -23.88 -15.29 -12.35
C ILE A 57 -22.81 -16.00 -11.52
N CYS A 58 -22.12 -15.22 -10.66
CA CYS A 58 -21.32 -15.76 -9.57
C CYS A 58 -21.96 -15.32 -8.24
N ALA A 59 -22.67 -16.23 -7.58
CA ALA A 59 -23.37 -15.98 -6.32
C ALA A 59 -22.97 -17.02 -5.27
N GLY A 60 -23.18 -16.69 -3.98
CA GLY A 60 -22.89 -17.59 -2.87
C GLY A 60 -21.39 -17.79 -2.60
N VAL A 61 -20.52 -16.87 -3.03
CA VAL A 61 -19.09 -16.90 -2.75
C VAL A 61 -18.69 -15.63 -2.00
N GLU A 62 -18.14 -15.82 -0.82
CA GLU A 62 -17.46 -14.76 -0.05
C GLU A 62 -15.98 -14.76 -0.42
N PHE A 63 -15.39 -13.58 -0.67
CA PHE A 63 -13.98 -13.44 -0.98
C PHE A 63 -13.25 -12.76 0.17
N THR A 64 -12.09 -13.30 0.55
CA THR A 64 -11.21 -12.71 1.55
C THR A 64 -9.75 -12.90 1.15
N SER A 65 -8.82 -12.25 1.85
CA SER A 65 -7.39 -12.52 1.74
C SER A 65 -6.89 -13.29 2.96
N LEU A 66 -5.76 -14.00 2.82
CA LEU A 66 -5.16 -14.76 3.92
C LEU A 66 -4.91 -13.90 5.17
N PRO A 67 -4.35 -12.68 5.09
CA PRO A 67 -4.20 -11.82 6.26
C PRO A 67 -5.52 -11.38 6.89
N ARG A 68 -6.60 -11.26 6.11
CA ARG A 68 -7.93 -10.96 6.65
C ARG A 68 -8.56 -12.16 7.33
N LEU A 69 -8.38 -13.35 6.77
CA LEU A 69 -8.81 -14.60 7.41
C LEU A 69 -8.09 -14.78 8.75
N GLU A 70 -6.76 -14.67 8.79
CA GLU A 70 -5.98 -14.76 10.02
C GLU A 70 -6.46 -13.74 11.08
N ARG A 71 -6.74 -12.49 10.67
CA ARG A 71 -7.31 -11.47 11.57
C ARG A 71 -8.71 -11.83 12.09
N ARG A 72 -9.58 -12.36 11.23
CA ARG A 72 -10.93 -12.80 11.63
C ARG A 72 -10.85 -13.92 12.67
N LEU A 73 -9.90 -14.84 12.51
CA LEU A 73 -9.67 -15.95 13.43
C LEU A 73 -9.02 -15.51 14.75
N SER A 74 -8.03 -14.60 14.71
CA SER A 74 -7.32 -14.11 15.90
C SER A 74 -8.11 -13.09 16.73
N GLY A 75 -9.17 -12.52 16.16
CA GLY A 75 -9.98 -11.46 16.79
C GLY A 75 -9.42 -10.04 16.57
N PRO A 76 -10.23 -9.00 16.89
CA PRO A 76 -9.88 -7.60 16.64
C PRO A 76 -8.81 -7.05 17.57
N ASP A 77 -8.64 -7.61 18.79
CA ASP A 77 -7.85 -7.02 19.87
C ASP A 77 -6.45 -7.61 20.03
N ASP A 78 -5.86 -8.10 18.95
CA ASP A 78 -4.51 -8.62 18.95
C ASP A 78 -3.47 -7.48 19.13
N PRO A 79 -2.75 -7.40 20.29
CA PRO A 79 -1.75 -6.37 20.55
C PRO A 79 -0.46 -6.58 19.75
N TRP A 80 -0.24 -7.79 19.21
CA TRP A 80 0.95 -8.15 18.44
C TRP A 80 0.85 -7.79 16.96
N ARG A 81 -0.23 -7.15 16.53
CA ARG A 81 -0.29 -6.55 15.19
C ARG A 81 0.79 -5.49 15.06
N PRO A 82 1.55 -5.48 13.96
CA PRO A 82 2.65 -4.53 13.79
C PRO A 82 2.26 -3.06 14.01
N GLU A 83 1.05 -2.69 13.61
CA GLU A 83 0.52 -1.33 13.74
C GLU A 83 0.33 -0.93 15.22
N ARG A 84 -0.16 -1.84 16.07
CA ARG A 84 -0.30 -1.65 17.51
C ARG A 84 1.02 -1.82 18.24
N LEU A 85 1.76 -2.86 17.88
CA LEU A 85 3.03 -3.20 18.50
C LEU A 85 4.07 -2.08 18.34
N ALA A 86 4.01 -1.30 17.26
CA ALA A 86 4.90 -0.17 17.03
C ALA A 86 4.84 0.88 18.17
N TRP A 87 3.64 1.15 18.67
CA TRP A 87 3.43 2.07 19.78
C TRP A 87 3.92 1.49 21.10
N LEU A 88 3.69 0.19 21.31
CA LEU A 88 4.19 -0.52 22.48
C LEU A 88 5.71 -0.56 22.52
N VAL A 89 6.36 -0.81 21.39
CA VAL A 89 7.83 -0.78 21.25
C VAL A 89 8.38 0.58 21.68
N GLN A 90 7.78 1.68 21.24
CA GLN A 90 8.22 3.02 21.64
C GLN A 90 8.02 3.26 23.13
N ARG A 91 6.85 2.90 23.67
CA ARG A 91 6.55 3.07 25.09
C ARG A 91 7.49 2.27 25.97
N VAL A 92 7.66 0.98 25.67
CA VAL A 92 8.57 0.10 26.42
C VAL A 92 10.01 0.59 26.35
N ALA A 93 10.49 0.99 25.19
CA ALA A 93 11.83 1.53 25.03
C ALA A 93 12.04 2.84 25.85
N ALA A 94 11.00 3.69 25.94
CA ALA A 94 11.07 4.94 26.68
C ALA A 94 11.01 4.75 28.20
N THR A 95 10.22 3.78 28.69
CA THR A 95 9.91 3.60 30.14
C THR A 95 10.73 2.50 30.82
N SER A 96 11.31 1.56 30.05
CA SER A 96 12.08 0.45 30.59
C SER A 96 13.34 0.94 31.33
N THR A 97 13.63 0.31 32.45
CA THR A 97 14.89 0.50 33.19
C THR A 97 15.96 -0.52 32.84
N ASP A 98 15.68 -1.43 31.90
CA ASP A 98 16.64 -2.45 31.45
C ASP A 98 17.80 -1.78 30.70
N PRO A 99 19.06 -1.95 31.15
CA PRO A 99 20.24 -1.38 30.50
C PRO A 99 20.45 -1.87 29.05
N GLU A 100 20.05 -3.10 28.75
CA GLU A 100 20.17 -3.68 27.40
C GLU A 100 19.28 -2.92 26.38
N LEU A 101 18.25 -2.22 26.84
CA LEU A 101 17.39 -1.39 25.99
C LEU A 101 17.88 0.06 25.83
N ASP A 102 18.99 0.47 26.46
CA ASP A 102 19.51 1.84 26.39
C ASP A 102 19.91 2.25 24.98
N VAL A 103 20.47 1.35 24.21
CA VAL A 103 20.82 1.60 22.79
C VAL A 103 19.57 1.87 21.96
N LEU A 104 18.55 1.06 22.15
CA LEU A 104 17.26 1.21 21.48
C LEU A 104 16.57 2.52 21.87
N ARG A 105 16.54 2.83 23.18
CA ARG A 105 15.95 4.06 23.73
C ARG A 105 16.59 5.29 23.10
N ARG A 106 17.92 5.37 23.09
CA ARG A 106 18.66 6.49 22.49
C ARG A 106 18.39 6.60 21.00
N HIS A 107 18.34 5.49 20.27
CA HIS A 107 18.06 5.48 18.85
C HIS A 107 16.66 6.02 18.53
N LEU A 108 15.64 5.52 19.22
CA LEU A 108 14.25 5.95 19.01
C LEU A 108 14.01 7.41 19.44
N ALA A 109 14.66 7.87 20.52
CA ALA A 109 14.52 9.25 21.01
C ALA A 109 15.25 10.27 20.12
N ALA A 110 16.40 9.91 19.56
CA ALA A 110 17.22 10.82 18.74
C ALA A 110 16.68 10.96 17.31
N SER A 111 15.87 10.02 16.84
CA SER A 111 15.40 9.98 15.46
C SER A 111 14.06 10.67 15.28
N ARG A 112 13.97 11.62 14.33
CA ARG A 112 12.68 12.11 13.81
C ARG A 112 11.83 10.98 13.20
N GLU A 113 12.46 9.85 12.89
CA GLU A 113 11.85 8.63 12.35
C GLU A 113 11.63 7.54 13.40
N GLY A 114 11.60 7.89 14.69
CA GLY A 114 11.42 6.92 15.79
C GLY A 114 10.24 5.99 15.59
N PHE A 115 9.10 6.50 15.09
CA PHE A 115 7.94 5.67 14.77
C PHE A 115 8.23 4.66 13.65
N THR A 116 8.89 5.09 12.57
CA THR A 116 9.27 4.20 11.46
C THR A 116 10.17 3.07 11.92
N ALA A 117 11.16 3.39 12.79
CA ALA A 117 12.03 2.39 13.38
C ALA A 117 11.26 1.42 14.30
N GLY A 118 10.40 1.95 15.17
CA GLY A 118 9.50 1.15 16.03
C GLY A 118 8.59 0.22 15.21
N HIS A 119 8.00 0.71 14.15
CA HIS A 119 7.16 -0.09 13.25
C HIS A 119 7.97 -1.19 12.53
N ARG A 120 9.20 -0.91 12.10
CA ARG A 120 10.08 -1.92 11.52
C ARG A 120 10.41 -3.04 12.54
N ILE A 121 10.73 -2.67 13.77
CA ILE A 121 10.96 -3.62 14.86
C ILE A 121 9.71 -4.46 15.12
N ALA A 122 8.54 -3.83 15.21
CA ALA A 122 7.27 -4.51 15.40
C ALA A 122 7.01 -5.57 14.31
N ARG A 123 7.25 -5.23 13.05
CA ARG A 123 7.14 -6.17 11.92
C ARG A 123 8.10 -7.35 12.04
N HIS A 124 9.33 -7.12 12.48
CA HIS A 124 10.29 -8.20 12.70
C HIS A 124 9.85 -9.12 13.84
N LEU A 125 9.40 -8.58 14.96
CA LEU A 125 8.92 -9.38 16.10
C LEU A 125 7.67 -10.20 15.72
N ALA A 126 6.72 -9.62 15.01
CA ALA A 126 5.57 -10.34 14.47
C ALA A 126 5.99 -11.45 13.48
N SER A 127 7.01 -11.19 12.66
CA SER A 127 7.62 -12.19 11.78
C SER A 127 8.28 -13.32 12.56
N TYR A 128 8.98 -13.02 13.66
CA TYR A 128 9.57 -14.04 14.52
C TYR A 128 8.49 -14.93 15.16
N ALA A 129 7.38 -14.37 15.61
CA ALA A 129 6.26 -15.16 16.14
C ALA A 129 5.74 -16.17 15.11
N ARG A 130 5.75 -15.79 13.83
CA ARG A 130 5.28 -16.63 12.74
C ARG A 130 6.31 -17.66 12.26
N PHE A 131 7.60 -17.28 12.15
CA PHE A 131 8.61 -18.09 11.48
C PHE A 131 9.69 -18.64 12.39
N ARG A 132 9.75 -18.20 13.65
CA ARG A 132 10.79 -18.56 14.62
C ARG A 132 10.22 -18.86 16.02
N PRO A 133 9.11 -19.64 16.15
CA PRO A 133 8.46 -19.84 17.46
C PRO A 133 9.39 -20.49 18.49
N ARG A 134 10.31 -21.38 18.07
CA ARG A 134 11.27 -22.03 18.98
C ARG A 134 12.27 -21.03 19.60
N MET A 135 12.74 -20.05 18.81
CA MET A 135 13.60 -18.99 19.29
C MET A 135 12.88 -18.13 20.33
N LEU A 136 11.63 -17.75 20.06
CA LEU A 136 10.83 -16.96 21.02
C LEU A 136 10.49 -17.75 22.30
N ALA A 137 10.26 -19.06 22.20
CA ALA A 137 10.08 -19.92 23.37
C ALA A 137 11.34 -19.96 24.24
N ALA A 138 12.53 -20.01 23.63
CA ALA A 138 13.80 -19.88 24.34
C ALA A 138 13.95 -18.51 25.03
N TRP A 139 13.63 -17.42 24.32
CA TRP A 139 13.64 -16.06 24.92
C TRP A 139 12.69 -15.94 26.11
N ARG A 140 11.52 -16.55 26.04
CA ARG A 140 10.56 -16.60 27.15
C ARG A 140 11.13 -17.31 28.37
N SER A 141 11.89 -18.39 28.20
CA SER A 141 12.55 -19.13 29.29
C SER A 141 13.84 -18.46 29.80
N GLY A 142 14.22 -17.30 29.25
CA GLY A 142 15.42 -16.56 29.64
C GLY A 142 16.69 -16.93 28.88
N ALA A 143 16.61 -17.81 27.87
CA ALA A 143 17.74 -18.19 27.05
C ALA A 143 17.83 -17.30 25.81
N ASP A 144 18.83 -16.43 25.75
CA ASP A 144 19.04 -15.50 24.65
C ASP A 144 19.77 -16.20 23.49
N THR A 145 18.98 -16.87 22.65
CA THR A 145 19.49 -17.67 21.53
C THR A 145 18.97 -17.16 20.18
N GLY A 146 19.76 -17.36 19.14
CA GLY A 146 19.38 -17.12 17.76
C GLY A 146 18.56 -18.27 17.14
N PRO A 147 18.24 -18.16 15.84
CA PRO A 147 17.34 -19.11 15.15
C PRO A 147 17.82 -20.55 15.11
N ALA A 148 19.12 -20.80 15.14
CA ALA A 148 19.73 -22.13 15.17
C ALA A 148 20.10 -22.60 16.59
N GLY A 149 19.73 -21.85 17.63
CA GLY A 149 20.04 -22.12 19.02
C GLY A 149 21.41 -21.60 19.48
N GLU A 150 22.12 -20.86 18.62
CA GLU A 150 23.39 -20.18 18.94
C GLU A 150 23.13 -19.05 19.97
N PRO A 151 24.08 -18.76 20.87
CA PRO A 151 23.97 -17.60 21.75
C PRO A 151 23.88 -16.30 20.92
N LEU A 152 23.02 -15.38 21.36
CA LEU A 152 23.00 -14.05 20.78
C LEU A 152 24.28 -13.29 21.12
N ALA A 153 24.66 -12.33 20.26
CA ALA A 153 25.80 -11.45 20.51
C ALA A 153 25.55 -10.62 21.79
N GLU A 154 26.63 -10.22 22.47
CA GLU A 154 26.55 -9.26 23.56
C GLU A 154 25.83 -7.99 23.13
N ASN A 155 25.01 -7.41 23.99
CA ASN A 155 24.13 -6.26 23.72
C ASN A 155 22.98 -6.53 22.73
N SER A 156 22.51 -7.75 22.62
CA SER A 156 21.33 -8.11 21.82
C SER A 156 20.05 -7.73 22.52
N TRP A 157 19.58 -6.53 22.29
CA TRP A 157 18.37 -5.96 22.92
C TRP A 157 17.05 -6.67 22.53
N GLN A 158 17.03 -7.49 21.46
CA GLN A 158 15.78 -8.04 20.90
C GLN A 158 15.06 -8.99 21.85
N ALA A 159 15.76 -9.89 22.52
CA ALA A 159 15.18 -10.81 23.50
C ALA A 159 14.66 -10.08 24.73
N HIS A 160 15.39 -9.06 25.20
CA HIS A 160 14.99 -8.19 26.30
C HIS A 160 13.72 -7.40 25.97
N LEU A 161 13.68 -6.78 24.76
CA LEU A 161 12.48 -6.08 24.29
C LEU A 161 11.28 -7.03 24.18
N TRP A 162 11.48 -8.25 23.64
CA TRP A 162 10.43 -9.25 23.55
C TRP A 162 9.82 -9.55 24.91
N ARG A 163 10.63 -9.87 25.92
CA ARG A 163 10.16 -10.16 27.28
C ARG A 163 9.44 -8.96 27.90
N ALA A 164 9.97 -7.76 27.70
CA ALA A 164 9.35 -6.54 28.19
C ALA A 164 7.98 -6.30 27.53
N LEU A 165 7.84 -6.55 26.24
CA LEU A 165 6.57 -6.44 25.51
C LEU A 165 5.55 -7.48 25.97
N VAL A 166 5.95 -8.75 26.18
CA VAL A 166 5.07 -9.79 26.75
C VAL A 166 4.61 -9.38 28.16
N GLY A 167 5.51 -8.86 29.00
CA GLY A 167 5.15 -8.37 30.33
C GLY A 167 4.21 -7.19 30.30
N GLU A 168 4.39 -6.25 29.35
CA GLU A 168 3.55 -5.07 29.21
C GLU A 168 2.16 -5.38 28.65
N THR A 169 2.06 -6.30 27.70
CA THR A 169 0.79 -6.70 27.10
C THR A 169 0.01 -7.68 27.98
N GLY A 170 0.69 -8.42 28.85
CA GLY A 170 0.11 -9.57 29.56
C GLY A 170 -0.32 -10.70 28.61
N ASP A 171 0.18 -10.71 27.39
CA ASP A 171 -0.25 -11.58 26.30
C ASP A 171 0.97 -12.12 25.53
N ASP A 172 1.15 -13.44 25.57
CA ASP A 172 2.19 -14.12 24.80
C ASP A 172 1.63 -14.59 23.45
N PRO A 173 2.17 -14.14 22.32
CA PRO A 173 1.69 -14.54 21.00
C PRO A 173 1.82 -16.05 20.73
N LEU A 174 2.74 -16.75 21.40
CA LEU A 174 2.87 -18.21 21.27
C LEU A 174 1.72 -18.92 21.99
N GLU A 175 1.36 -18.47 23.20
CA GLU A 175 0.20 -19.02 23.95
C GLU A 175 -1.12 -18.69 23.24
N ARG A 176 -1.27 -17.45 22.77
CA ARG A 176 -2.43 -17.04 21.96
C ARG A 176 -2.58 -17.92 20.72
N ARG A 177 -1.48 -18.21 20.02
CA ARG A 177 -1.49 -19.10 18.87
C ARG A 177 -1.92 -20.52 19.25
N SER A 178 -1.35 -21.09 20.32
CA SER A 178 -1.73 -22.41 20.79
C SER A 178 -3.20 -22.50 21.14
N ALA A 179 -3.72 -21.52 21.89
CA ALA A 179 -5.14 -21.43 22.22
C ALA A 179 -6.05 -21.28 20.99
N LEU A 180 -5.58 -20.53 19.97
CA LEU A 180 -6.30 -20.44 18.69
C LEU A 180 -6.38 -21.79 17.99
N LEU A 181 -5.26 -22.50 17.87
CA LEU A 181 -5.23 -23.81 17.22
C LEU A 181 -6.11 -24.85 17.96
N GLU A 182 -6.07 -24.87 19.29
CA GLU A 182 -6.92 -25.71 20.13
C GLU A 182 -8.41 -25.38 19.93
N ARG A 183 -8.76 -24.10 19.89
CA ARG A 183 -10.13 -23.65 19.63
C ARG A 183 -10.62 -24.10 18.26
N LEU A 184 -9.81 -23.95 17.22
CA LEU A 184 -10.14 -24.35 15.85
C LEU A 184 -10.30 -25.87 15.72
N ALA A 185 -9.49 -26.64 16.45
CA ALA A 185 -9.59 -28.10 16.47
C ALA A 185 -10.76 -28.61 17.31
N SER A 186 -11.27 -27.83 18.27
CA SER A 186 -12.35 -28.25 19.18
C SER A 186 -13.77 -28.01 18.67
N GLY A 187 -13.96 -27.10 17.72
CA GLY A 187 -15.28 -26.78 17.20
C GLY A 187 -15.29 -25.88 15.96
N PRO A 188 -16.44 -25.81 15.26
CA PRO A 188 -16.56 -24.95 14.09
C PRO A 188 -16.53 -23.48 14.50
N VAL A 189 -16.04 -22.62 13.59
CA VAL A 189 -16.10 -21.16 13.72
C VAL A 189 -17.43 -20.68 13.15
N PRO A 190 -18.37 -20.19 13.97
CA PRO A 190 -19.72 -19.87 13.53
C PRO A 190 -19.80 -18.85 12.39
N GLU A 191 -18.83 -17.91 12.36
CA GLU A 191 -18.79 -16.85 11.36
C GLU A 191 -18.16 -17.30 10.03
N LEU A 192 -17.59 -18.52 9.95
CA LEU A 192 -17.00 -19.03 8.73
C LEU A 192 -17.92 -20.01 8.02
N PRO A 193 -17.96 -19.97 6.67
CA PRO A 193 -18.62 -20.99 5.88
C PRO A 193 -18.04 -22.39 6.09
N GLY A 194 -18.85 -23.42 5.86
CA GLY A 194 -18.42 -24.81 6.00
C GLY A 194 -17.35 -25.25 4.98
N ARG A 195 -17.18 -24.49 3.87
CA ARG A 195 -16.16 -24.75 2.84
C ARG A 195 -15.28 -23.53 2.66
N VAL A 196 -13.97 -23.76 2.72
CA VAL A 196 -12.92 -22.74 2.60
C VAL A 196 -11.95 -23.17 1.52
N ALA A 197 -11.78 -22.40 0.46
CA ALA A 197 -10.80 -22.66 -0.58
C ALA A 197 -9.70 -21.60 -0.52
N VAL A 198 -8.45 -22.03 -0.35
CA VAL A 198 -7.27 -21.15 -0.44
C VAL A 198 -6.74 -21.21 -1.87
N VAL A 199 -7.03 -20.15 -2.63
CA VAL A 199 -6.87 -20.12 -4.08
C VAL A 199 -5.59 -19.39 -4.46
N ALA A 200 -4.76 -20.02 -5.29
CA ALA A 200 -3.49 -19.50 -5.79
C ALA A 200 -2.61 -18.88 -4.69
N PRO A 201 -2.34 -19.57 -3.58
CA PRO A 201 -1.51 -19.00 -2.54
C PRO A 201 -0.07 -18.81 -3.04
N VAL A 202 0.47 -17.59 -2.89
CA VAL A 202 1.85 -17.28 -3.29
C VAL A 202 2.86 -17.75 -2.27
N HIS A 203 2.52 -17.55 -1.00
CA HIS A 203 3.36 -17.89 0.12
C HIS A 203 2.53 -18.43 1.27
N LEU A 204 2.67 -19.71 1.54
CA LEU A 204 2.15 -20.35 2.74
C LEU A 204 3.32 -20.76 3.62
N GLY A 205 3.41 -20.19 4.82
CA GLY A 205 4.37 -20.65 5.82
C GLY A 205 3.79 -21.82 6.62
N ALA A 206 4.67 -22.59 7.29
CA ALA A 206 4.27 -23.72 8.14
C ALA A 206 3.21 -23.31 9.17
N ALA A 207 3.34 -22.12 9.76
CA ALA A 207 2.38 -21.60 10.70
C ALA A 207 0.98 -21.40 10.12
N THR A 208 0.86 -20.98 8.86
CA THR A 208 -0.43 -20.83 8.19
C THR A 208 -1.02 -22.19 7.84
N LEU A 209 -0.18 -23.16 7.44
CA LEU A 209 -0.64 -24.53 7.18
C LEU A 209 -1.20 -25.19 8.44
N GLU A 210 -0.51 -25.08 9.58
CA GLU A 210 -1.03 -25.58 10.86
C GLU A 210 -2.38 -24.95 11.22
N LEU A 211 -2.58 -23.65 10.92
CA LEU A 211 -3.86 -22.97 11.11
C LEU A 211 -4.95 -23.55 10.19
N LEU A 212 -4.64 -23.78 8.92
CA LEU A 212 -5.56 -24.37 7.96
C LEU A 212 -5.87 -25.84 8.28
N GLU A 213 -4.89 -26.60 8.77
CA GLU A 213 -5.08 -27.96 9.25
C GLU A 213 -6.00 -28.02 10.47
N ALA A 214 -5.80 -27.13 11.45
CA ALA A 214 -6.70 -27.03 12.59
C ALA A 214 -8.13 -26.64 12.17
N LEU A 215 -8.28 -25.75 11.18
CA LEU A 215 -9.55 -25.36 10.62
C LEU A 215 -10.26 -26.52 9.90
N ASP A 216 -9.50 -27.39 9.23
CA ASP A 216 -10.02 -28.54 8.47
C ASP A 216 -10.71 -29.61 9.34
N HIS A 217 -10.57 -29.56 10.67
CA HIS A 217 -11.30 -30.46 11.55
C HIS A 217 -12.83 -30.25 11.50
N HIS A 218 -13.27 -29.04 11.28
CA HIS A 218 -14.67 -28.64 11.33
C HIS A 218 -15.16 -27.90 10.07
N HIS A 219 -14.24 -27.44 9.23
CA HIS A 219 -14.51 -26.81 7.94
C HIS A 219 -13.76 -27.56 6.87
N ARG A 220 -14.39 -27.81 5.73
CA ARG A 220 -13.64 -28.41 4.61
C ARG A 220 -12.69 -27.38 4.02
N VAL A 221 -11.38 -27.66 4.10
CA VAL A 221 -10.33 -26.78 3.56
C VAL A 221 -9.71 -27.40 2.30
N ASP A 222 -9.87 -26.70 1.17
CA ASP A 222 -9.27 -27.03 -0.10
C ASP A 222 -8.16 -26.01 -0.42
N VAL A 223 -6.94 -26.47 -0.73
CA VAL A 223 -5.82 -25.61 -1.11
C VAL A 223 -5.51 -25.84 -2.58
N LEU A 224 -5.56 -24.77 -3.38
CA LEU A 224 -5.42 -24.80 -4.83
C LEU A 224 -4.16 -24.01 -5.27
N PRO A 225 -2.95 -24.58 -5.16
CA PRO A 225 -1.75 -23.90 -5.61
C PRO A 225 -1.62 -23.96 -7.13
N ILE A 226 -1.05 -22.89 -7.71
CA ILE A 226 -0.53 -22.90 -9.08
C ILE A 226 0.92 -23.32 -9.03
N THR A 227 1.23 -24.41 -9.71
CA THR A 227 2.56 -25.02 -9.74
C THR A 227 3.05 -25.10 -11.19
N PRO A 228 3.72 -24.04 -11.68
CA PRO A 228 4.14 -23.99 -13.08
C PRO A 228 5.15 -25.08 -13.47
N SER A 229 5.99 -25.51 -12.52
CA SER A 229 7.01 -26.54 -12.72
C SER A 229 6.81 -27.69 -11.73
N PRO A 230 5.90 -28.66 -12.03
CA PRO A 230 5.66 -29.80 -11.14
C PRO A 230 6.90 -30.68 -10.90
N ALA A 231 7.87 -30.66 -11.81
CA ALA A 231 9.13 -31.40 -11.68
C ALA A 231 9.95 -30.99 -10.44
N ARG A 232 9.74 -29.77 -9.93
CA ARG A 232 10.41 -29.26 -8.72
C ARG A 232 9.74 -29.65 -7.41
N LEU A 233 8.57 -30.28 -7.46
CA LEU A 233 7.83 -30.76 -6.29
C LEU A 233 8.35 -32.13 -5.81
N GLY A 234 9.58 -32.20 -5.34
CA GLY A 234 10.13 -33.39 -4.74
C GLY A 234 9.93 -33.49 -3.22
N PRO A 235 10.11 -34.65 -2.58
CA PRO A 235 10.07 -34.79 -1.12
C PRO A 235 11.11 -33.87 -0.47
N SER A 236 10.65 -33.03 0.42
CA SER A 236 11.38 -31.89 0.95
C SER A 236 12.37 -32.25 2.05
N ALA A 237 13.62 -31.91 1.85
CA ALA A 237 14.52 -31.56 2.93
C ALA A 237 14.23 -30.15 3.48
N THR A 238 14.71 -29.84 4.68
CA THR A 238 14.58 -28.49 5.27
C THR A 238 15.12 -27.40 4.32
N SER A 239 14.57 -26.18 4.38
CA SER A 239 14.88 -25.06 3.45
C SER A 239 16.40 -24.75 3.30
N ALA A 240 17.20 -25.04 4.32
CA ALA A 240 18.66 -24.91 4.28
C ALA A 240 19.33 -26.05 3.50
N LEU A 241 18.86 -27.27 3.66
CA LEU A 241 19.32 -28.45 2.91
C LEU A 241 18.92 -28.36 1.44
N ARG A 242 17.74 -27.82 1.16
CA ARG A 242 17.25 -27.54 -0.21
C ARG A 242 18.11 -26.54 -0.96
N ARG A 243 18.54 -25.44 -0.33
CA ARG A 243 19.48 -24.50 -0.96
C ARG A 243 20.80 -25.13 -1.31
N ALA A 244 21.27 -26.09 -0.51
CA ALA A 244 22.48 -26.83 -0.80
C ALA A 244 22.30 -27.93 -1.86
N GLU A 245 21.09 -28.52 -1.97
CA GLU A 245 20.78 -29.58 -2.94
C GLU A 245 20.26 -29.03 -4.28
N VAL A 246 19.46 -27.99 -4.29
CA VAL A 246 19.00 -27.29 -5.53
C VAL A 246 20.20 -26.74 -6.30
N SER A 247 21.23 -26.30 -5.61
CA SER A 247 22.52 -25.93 -6.21
C SER A 247 23.23 -27.08 -6.95
N ARG A 248 22.77 -28.33 -6.81
CA ARG A 248 23.40 -29.53 -7.40
C ARG A 248 22.56 -30.18 -8.50
N LEU A 249 21.28 -29.82 -8.65
CA LEU A 249 20.44 -30.36 -9.70
C LEU A 249 20.52 -29.45 -10.93
N PRO A 250 20.79 -29.97 -12.13
CA PRO A 250 20.83 -29.20 -13.35
C PRO A 250 19.41 -28.84 -13.82
N GLY A 251 18.76 -27.92 -13.10
CA GLY A 251 17.45 -27.37 -13.43
C GLY A 251 17.51 -26.26 -14.47
N HIS A 252 16.36 -25.69 -14.82
CA HIS A 252 16.30 -24.52 -15.70
C HIS A 252 16.85 -23.26 -14.99
N PRO A 253 17.79 -22.49 -15.60
CA PRO A 253 18.45 -21.35 -14.92
C PRO A 253 17.49 -20.30 -14.37
N LEU A 254 16.37 -20.03 -15.05
CA LEU A 254 15.36 -19.10 -14.55
C LEU A 254 14.61 -19.65 -13.32
N ASN A 255 14.35 -20.95 -13.27
CA ASN A 255 13.75 -21.56 -12.07
C ASN A 255 14.70 -21.50 -10.89
N GLU A 256 15.98 -21.73 -11.10
CA GLU A 256 17.00 -21.62 -10.03
C GLU A 256 17.09 -20.19 -9.50
N ALA A 257 16.99 -19.18 -10.37
CA ALA A 257 17.09 -17.78 -9.99
C ALA A 257 15.80 -17.21 -9.36
N LEU A 258 14.63 -17.64 -9.84
CA LEU A 258 13.36 -16.94 -9.56
C LEU A 258 12.36 -17.76 -8.73
N ALA A 259 12.49 -19.10 -8.67
CA ALA A 259 11.50 -19.97 -8.05
C ALA A 259 11.72 -20.23 -6.55
N ILE A 260 12.67 -19.58 -5.87
CA ILE A 260 13.04 -19.86 -4.47
C ILE A 260 11.83 -19.85 -3.53
N VAL A 261 10.98 -18.82 -3.62
CA VAL A 261 9.79 -18.69 -2.75
C VAL A 261 8.73 -19.74 -3.10
N ALA A 262 8.55 -20.02 -4.39
CA ALA A 262 7.63 -21.05 -4.85
C ALA A 262 8.09 -22.45 -4.39
N ASP A 263 9.38 -22.73 -4.46
CA ASP A 263 9.97 -24.00 -4.00
C ASP A 263 9.84 -24.15 -2.47
N GLU A 264 10.07 -23.10 -1.70
CA GLU A 264 9.88 -23.14 -0.23
C GLU A 264 8.43 -23.42 0.14
N THR A 265 7.48 -22.79 -0.56
CA THR A 265 6.04 -23.02 -0.36
C THR A 265 5.62 -24.42 -0.81
N ALA A 266 6.05 -24.81 -2.02
CA ALA A 266 5.74 -26.13 -2.59
C ALA A 266 6.29 -27.28 -1.76
N GLY A 267 7.40 -27.06 -1.08
CA GLY A 267 7.97 -28.08 -0.19
C GLY A 267 7.18 -28.34 1.09
N LEU A 268 6.22 -27.52 1.40
CA LEU A 268 5.27 -27.73 2.49
C LEU A 268 4.02 -28.50 2.03
N PHE A 269 3.85 -28.70 0.72
CA PHE A 269 2.69 -29.38 0.16
C PHE A 269 2.98 -30.87 -0.08
N PRO A 270 1.97 -31.72 -0.08
CA PRO A 270 2.12 -33.08 -0.55
C PRO A 270 2.59 -33.10 -2.01
N PRO A 271 3.30 -34.15 -2.45
CA PRO A 271 3.74 -34.26 -3.84
C PRO A 271 2.57 -34.14 -4.80
N ALA A 272 2.76 -33.36 -5.87
CA ALA A 272 1.75 -33.28 -6.92
C ALA A 272 1.60 -34.65 -7.63
N PRO A 273 0.38 -35.07 -7.96
CA PRO A 273 0.19 -36.23 -8.82
C PRO A 273 0.84 -35.98 -10.20
N PRO A 274 1.22 -37.05 -10.95
CA PRO A 274 1.70 -36.89 -12.31
C PRO A 274 0.71 -36.08 -13.14
N MET A 275 1.16 -34.92 -13.64
CA MET A 275 0.32 -34.03 -14.46
C MET A 275 0.65 -34.29 -15.94
N ALA A 276 -0.38 -34.45 -16.78
CA ALA A 276 -0.20 -34.65 -18.21
C ALA A 276 0.64 -33.51 -18.82
N ALA A 277 1.55 -33.83 -19.71
CA ALA A 277 2.35 -32.82 -20.40
C ALA A 277 1.41 -31.95 -21.27
N ALA A 278 1.39 -30.63 -21.02
CA ALA A 278 0.77 -29.70 -21.97
C ALA A 278 1.77 -29.47 -23.10
N SER A 279 1.36 -29.60 -24.34
CA SER A 279 2.20 -29.22 -25.47
C SER A 279 2.05 -27.73 -25.74
N SER A 280 3.14 -27.01 -25.73
CA SER A 280 3.18 -25.61 -26.13
C SER A 280 3.34 -25.49 -27.66
N PRO A 281 2.94 -24.37 -28.25
CA PRO A 281 3.22 -24.08 -29.66
C PRO A 281 4.72 -24.21 -29.97
N ASP A 282 5.06 -24.66 -31.18
CA ASP A 282 6.45 -24.79 -31.64
C ASP A 282 7.04 -23.41 -32.02
N THR A 283 7.22 -22.58 -30.98
CA THR A 283 7.75 -21.21 -31.01
C THR A 283 8.78 -21.04 -29.91
N LEU A 284 9.58 -19.95 -29.97
CA LEU A 284 10.55 -19.63 -28.92
C LEU A 284 9.91 -19.54 -27.51
N LEU A 285 8.76 -18.85 -27.41
CA LEU A 285 8.01 -18.75 -26.17
C LEU A 285 7.52 -20.12 -25.68
N GLY A 286 6.97 -20.93 -26.59
CA GLY A 286 6.50 -22.27 -26.27
C GLY A 286 7.64 -23.17 -25.77
N TRP A 287 8.80 -23.13 -26.40
CA TRP A 287 9.98 -23.88 -25.95
C TRP A 287 10.45 -23.44 -24.57
N LEU A 288 10.50 -22.13 -24.31
CA LEU A 288 10.86 -21.59 -23.01
C LEU A 288 9.88 -22.05 -21.92
N GLN A 289 8.58 -21.99 -22.19
CA GLN A 289 7.55 -22.44 -21.27
C GLN A 289 7.65 -23.95 -20.98
N ASP A 290 7.92 -24.78 -21.99
CA ASP A 290 8.07 -26.22 -21.81
C ASP A 290 9.34 -26.59 -21.04
N ASP A 291 10.46 -25.88 -21.30
CA ASP A 291 11.70 -26.10 -20.57
C ASP A 291 11.57 -25.66 -19.10
N LEU A 292 10.86 -24.55 -18.81
CA LEU A 292 10.53 -24.12 -17.45
C LEU A 292 9.65 -25.13 -16.71
N ARG A 293 8.59 -25.63 -17.37
CA ARG A 293 7.66 -26.62 -16.78
C ARG A 293 8.36 -27.94 -16.45
N ALA A 294 9.23 -28.37 -17.34
CA ALA A 294 10.00 -29.61 -17.18
C ALA A 294 11.25 -29.45 -16.29
N ASP A 295 11.55 -28.24 -15.87
CA ASP A 295 12.76 -27.87 -15.13
C ASP A 295 14.06 -28.43 -15.73
N ARG A 296 14.20 -28.31 -17.04
CA ARG A 296 15.34 -28.84 -17.78
C ARG A 296 16.23 -27.74 -18.34
N GLN A 297 17.50 -28.03 -18.49
CA GLN A 297 18.44 -27.13 -19.15
C GLN A 297 17.99 -26.86 -20.61
N PRO A 298 17.97 -25.56 -21.06
CA PRO A 298 17.65 -25.24 -22.43
C PRO A 298 18.65 -25.87 -23.39
N VAL A 299 18.15 -26.45 -24.46
CA VAL A 299 18.99 -26.99 -25.54
C VAL A 299 18.94 -26.05 -26.76
N PRO A 300 20.06 -25.91 -27.51
CA PRO A 300 20.05 -25.12 -28.74
C PRO A 300 19.00 -25.62 -29.74
N ARG A 301 18.18 -24.69 -30.25
CA ARG A 301 17.15 -24.96 -31.24
C ARG A 301 17.22 -23.90 -32.33
N THR A 302 16.84 -24.26 -33.54
CA THR A 302 16.79 -23.31 -34.66
C THR A 302 15.45 -22.61 -34.68
N LEU A 303 15.48 -21.26 -34.53
CA LEU A 303 14.28 -20.43 -34.62
C LEU A 303 13.65 -20.55 -36.01
N ARG A 304 12.32 -20.64 -36.08
CA ARG A 304 11.59 -20.57 -37.31
C ARG A 304 11.65 -19.16 -37.90
N ALA A 305 11.82 -19.04 -39.19
CA ALA A 305 11.73 -17.77 -39.86
C ALA A 305 10.34 -17.15 -39.62
N GLY A 306 10.31 -15.92 -39.09
CA GLY A 306 9.07 -15.21 -38.80
C GLY A 306 8.49 -15.47 -37.41
N ASP A 307 9.14 -16.27 -36.54
CA ASP A 307 8.72 -16.38 -35.13
C ASP A 307 8.84 -15.01 -34.42
N ARG A 308 7.72 -14.52 -33.91
CA ARG A 308 7.61 -13.25 -33.21
C ARG A 308 7.08 -13.44 -31.77
N SER A 309 7.11 -14.66 -31.26
CA SER A 309 6.58 -15.00 -29.93
C SER A 309 7.33 -14.33 -28.78
N VAL A 310 8.62 -13.99 -28.96
CA VAL A 310 9.42 -13.17 -28.05
C VAL A 310 10.10 -12.06 -28.83
N ARG A 311 9.91 -10.80 -28.39
CA ARG A 311 10.51 -9.61 -29.02
C ARG A 311 11.23 -8.78 -27.95
N VAL A 312 12.35 -8.19 -28.34
CA VAL A 312 13.10 -7.24 -27.51
C VAL A 312 13.16 -5.90 -28.25
N HIS A 313 12.73 -4.86 -27.58
CA HIS A 313 12.76 -3.49 -28.08
C HIS A 313 13.76 -2.66 -27.28
N LEU A 314 14.65 -1.95 -27.96
CA LEU A 314 15.61 -1.04 -27.34
C LEU A 314 15.16 0.41 -27.57
N SER A 315 15.19 1.21 -26.52
CA SER A 315 14.78 2.62 -26.57
C SER A 315 15.64 3.48 -25.64
N HIS A 316 15.70 4.78 -25.90
CA HIS A 316 16.40 5.75 -25.06
C HIS A 316 15.42 6.38 -24.07
N GLY A 317 15.61 6.10 -22.78
CA GLY A 317 14.84 6.70 -21.70
C GLY A 317 13.38 6.20 -21.57
N PRO A 318 12.72 6.53 -20.47
CA PRO A 318 11.36 6.08 -20.15
C PRO A 318 10.31 6.60 -21.11
N ASP A 319 10.39 7.87 -21.53
CA ASP A 319 9.42 8.50 -22.44
C ASP A 319 9.37 7.75 -23.77
N ARG A 320 10.55 7.54 -24.37
CA ARG A 320 10.64 6.81 -25.63
C ARG A 320 10.24 5.34 -25.49
N GLN A 321 10.50 4.73 -24.34
CA GLN A 321 10.05 3.36 -24.06
C GLN A 321 8.53 3.24 -24.08
N VAL A 322 7.82 4.22 -23.51
CA VAL A 322 6.35 4.25 -23.51
C VAL A 322 5.79 4.52 -24.91
N GLU A 323 6.44 5.38 -25.72
CA GLU A 323 6.06 5.58 -27.11
C GLU A 323 6.21 4.29 -27.94
N VAL A 324 7.35 3.60 -27.79
CA VAL A 324 7.59 2.31 -28.47
C VAL A 324 6.57 1.28 -28.01
N LEU A 325 6.25 1.20 -26.71
CA LEU A 325 5.21 0.32 -26.20
C LEU A 325 3.86 0.60 -26.86
N ARG A 326 3.45 1.87 -26.98
CA ARG A 326 2.21 2.24 -27.65
C ARG A 326 2.15 1.74 -29.10
N GLU A 327 3.23 1.94 -29.86
CA GLU A 327 3.31 1.48 -31.24
C GLU A 327 3.28 -0.05 -31.35
N VAL A 328 3.98 -0.76 -30.43
CA VAL A 328 3.96 -2.23 -30.38
C VAL A 328 2.56 -2.74 -30.09
N LEU A 329 1.85 -2.17 -29.11
CA LEU A 329 0.49 -2.56 -28.76
C LEU A 329 -0.49 -2.28 -29.91
N THR A 330 -0.36 -1.12 -30.56
CA THR A 330 -1.15 -0.78 -31.75
C THR A 330 -0.96 -1.81 -32.85
N GLY A 331 0.30 -2.22 -33.11
CA GLY A 331 0.62 -3.24 -34.12
C GLY A 331 0.06 -4.61 -33.74
N ILE A 332 0.17 -5.06 -32.51
CA ILE A 332 -0.35 -6.36 -32.05
C ILE A 332 -1.87 -6.45 -32.25
N LEU A 333 -2.59 -5.40 -31.86
CA LEU A 333 -4.06 -5.36 -31.98
C LEU A 333 -4.53 -5.18 -33.43
N ALA A 334 -3.69 -4.61 -34.29
CA ALA A 334 -3.96 -4.55 -35.72
C ALA A 334 -3.70 -5.91 -36.41
N ASP A 335 -2.67 -6.64 -35.97
CA ASP A 335 -2.31 -7.96 -36.54
C ASP A 335 -3.31 -9.06 -36.08
N ASP A 336 -3.89 -8.94 -34.89
CA ASP A 336 -4.87 -9.89 -34.35
C ASP A 336 -6.13 -9.17 -33.83
N PRO A 337 -7.19 -9.05 -34.64
CA PRO A 337 -8.45 -8.40 -34.24
C PRO A 337 -9.25 -9.14 -33.17
N SER A 338 -8.88 -10.36 -32.77
CA SER A 338 -9.52 -11.11 -31.70
C SER A 338 -9.04 -10.67 -30.31
N LEU A 339 -7.89 -9.98 -30.24
CA LEU A 339 -7.35 -9.47 -28.98
C LEU A 339 -8.05 -8.19 -28.53
N GLU A 340 -8.31 -8.12 -27.25
CA GLU A 340 -8.80 -6.92 -26.59
C GLU A 340 -7.74 -6.37 -25.60
N PRO A 341 -7.79 -5.08 -25.22
CA PRO A 341 -6.83 -4.52 -24.26
C PRO A 341 -6.75 -5.28 -22.94
N ARG A 342 -7.84 -5.92 -22.51
CA ARG A 342 -7.88 -6.76 -21.29
C ARG A 342 -7.06 -8.05 -21.39
N ASP A 343 -6.73 -8.50 -22.61
CA ASP A 343 -5.92 -9.70 -22.84
C ASP A 343 -4.42 -9.40 -22.77
N ILE A 344 -4.07 -8.12 -22.58
CA ILE A 344 -2.70 -7.63 -22.56
C ILE A 344 -2.38 -7.07 -21.17
N ALA A 345 -1.26 -7.50 -20.61
CA ALA A 345 -0.71 -6.95 -19.36
C ALA A 345 0.64 -6.29 -19.61
N VAL A 346 0.83 -5.10 -19.05
CA VAL A 346 2.11 -4.37 -19.04
C VAL A 346 2.70 -4.46 -17.63
N LEU A 347 3.89 -5.02 -17.52
CA LEU A 347 4.60 -5.14 -16.26
C LEU A 347 5.80 -4.20 -16.23
N THR A 348 5.97 -3.47 -15.14
CA THR A 348 7.09 -2.55 -14.92
C THR A 348 7.69 -2.71 -13.53
N PRO A 349 9.01 -2.59 -13.37
CA PRO A 349 9.63 -2.53 -12.04
C PRO A 349 9.32 -1.22 -11.29
N ASP A 350 8.99 -0.14 -12.00
CA ASP A 350 8.69 1.19 -11.46
C ASP A 350 7.34 1.69 -11.98
N VAL A 351 6.28 1.33 -11.28
CA VAL A 351 4.91 1.73 -11.64
C VAL A 351 4.72 3.23 -11.50
N ASP A 352 5.30 3.83 -10.47
CA ASP A 352 5.08 5.25 -10.15
C ASP A 352 5.76 6.17 -11.15
N GLY A 353 6.98 5.83 -11.57
CA GLY A 353 7.70 6.58 -12.61
C GLY A 353 7.04 6.45 -13.99
N PHE A 354 6.48 5.28 -14.33
CA PHE A 354 5.86 5.05 -15.63
C PHE A 354 4.39 5.48 -15.73
N ALA A 355 3.63 5.53 -14.62
CA ALA A 355 2.20 5.85 -14.63
C ALA A 355 1.86 7.19 -15.29
N PRO A 356 2.53 8.32 -15.00
CA PRO A 356 2.24 9.59 -15.67
C PRO A 356 2.60 9.56 -17.16
N LEU A 357 3.69 8.89 -17.54
CA LEU A 357 4.12 8.76 -18.93
C LEU A 357 3.13 7.93 -19.76
N LEU A 358 2.65 6.82 -19.19
CA LEU A 358 1.60 6.00 -19.78
C LEU A 358 0.30 6.77 -19.94
N GLY A 359 -0.12 7.51 -18.88
CA GLY A 359 -1.28 8.39 -18.95
C GLY A 359 -1.18 9.39 -20.10
N ALA A 360 -0.05 10.08 -20.22
CA ALA A 360 0.19 11.05 -21.28
C ALA A 360 0.19 10.41 -22.68
N ALA A 361 0.86 9.26 -22.84
CA ALA A 361 1.01 8.60 -24.15
C ALA A 361 -0.32 8.04 -24.71
N PHE A 362 -1.22 7.58 -23.83
CA PHE A 362 -2.50 6.98 -24.22
C PHE A 362 -3.70 7.93 -24.11
N THR A 363 -3.50 9.18 -23.70
CA THR A 363 -4.53 10.24 -23.68
C THR A 363 -4.40 11.15 -24.90
N ALA A 364 -4.23 10.59 -26.09
CA ALA A 364 -4.14 11.39 -27.31
C ALA A 364 -5.45 12.18 -27.54
N PRO A 365 -5.37 13.45 -27.97
CA PRO A 365 -6.56 14.25 -28.25
C PRO A 365 -7.41 13.62 -29.37
N ALA A 366 -8.73 13.76 -29.24
CA ALA A 366 -9.66 13.27 -30.25
C ALA A 366 -9.41 13.96 -31.59
N GLY A 367 -9.06 13.18 -32.63
CA GLY A 367 -8.88 13.67 -33.99
C GLY A 367 -9.16 12.58 -35.01
N PRO A 368 -9.55 12.93 -36.24
CA PRO A 368 -9.91 11.96 -37.28
C PRO A 368 -8.71 11.10 -37.76
N LEU A 369 -7.48 11.53 -37.43
CA LEU A 369 -6.25 10.84 -37.83
C LEU A 369 -5.65 9.98 -36.70
N VAL A 370 -6.27 9.92 -35.53
CA VAL A 370 -5.76 9.15 -34.38
C VAL A 370 -6.38 7.75 -34.45
N HIS A 371 -5.53 6.73 -34.54
CA HIS A 371 -5.98 5.35 -34.52
C HIS A 371 -6.67 5.02 -33.19
N PRO A 372 -7.83 4.32 -33.18
CA PRO A 372 -8.54 3.98 -31.92
C PRO A 372 -7.66 3.30 -30.88
N ALA A 373 -6.72 2.47 -31.30
CA ALA A 373 -5.75 1.79 -30.43
C ALA A 373 -4.77 2.74 -29.70
N GLN A 374 -4.68 4.01 -30.07
CA GLN A 374 -3.89 5.02 -29.37
C GLN A 374 -4.65 5.67 -28.19
N ARG A 375 -5.90 5.25 -27.94
CA ARG A 375 -6.78 5.76 -26.89
C ARG A 375 -7.17 4.66 -25.90
N PHE A 376 -6.25 3.80 -25.56
CA PHE A 376 -6.55 2.80 -24.55
C PHE A 376 -6.82 3.47 -23.21
N ARG A 377 -7.85 3.00 -22.55
CA ARG A 377 -7.96 3.26 -21.12
C ARG A 377 -6.87 2.45 -20.43
N VAL A 378 -5.87 3.14 -19.92
CA VAL A 378 -4.80 2.52 -19.14
C VAL A 378 -5.20 2.52 -17.70
N GLN A 379 -5.20 1.36 -17.09
CA GLN A 379 -5.41 1.22 -15.65
C GLN A 379 -4.12 0.81 -14.98
N VAL A 380 -3.61 1.68 -14.12
CA VAL A 380 -2.46 1.38 -13.29
C VAL A 380 -2.95 0.66 -12.03
N ALA A 381 -2.57 -0.61 -11.90
CA ALA A 381 -2.85 -1.42 -10.72
C ALA A 381 -1.88 -1.09 -9.58
N ASP A 382 -2.22 -1.54 -8.36
CA ASP A 382 -1.38 -1.48 -7.16
C ASP A 382 -0.96 -0.09 -6.68
N ARG A 383 -1.72 0.93 -7.04
CA ARG A 383 -1.54 2.24 -6.44
C ARG A 383 -2.17 2.30 -5.05
N SER A 384 -1.44 2.91 -4.13
CA SER A 384 -1.97 3.19 -2.78
C SER A 384 -2.91 4.39 -2.79
N LEU A 385 -3.71 4.55 -1.73
CA LEU A 385 -4.53 5.75 -1.54
C LEU A 385 -3.67 7.02 -1.52
N ALA A 386 -2.45 6.95 -0.97
CA ALA A 386 -1.52 8.07 -0.98
C ALA A 386 -1.16 8.56 -2.39
N GLN A 387 -1.21 7.70 -3.40
CA GLN A 387 -0.86 8.01 -4.77
C GLN A 387 -2.04 8.46 -5.64
N VAL A 388 -3.26 8.11 -5.24
CA VAL A 388 -4.46 8.30 -6.08
C VAL A 388 -5.42 9.34 -5.52
N ASN A 389 -5.47 9.49 -4.20
CA ASN A 389 -6.42 10.38 -3.56
C ASN A 389 -5.78 11.75 -3.26
N PRO A 390 -6.19 12.83 -3.97
CA PRO A 390 -5.61 14.17 -3.77
C PRO A 390 -5.78 14.71 -2.34
N MET A 391 -6.81 14.25 -1.61
CA MET A 391 -7.04 14.68 -0.23
C MET A 391 -6.06 14.05 0.74
N VAL A 392 -5.59 12.83 0.47
CA VAL A 392 -4.49 12.21 1.23
C VAL A 392 -3.20 12.99 1.02
N THR A 393 -2.87 13.34 -0.23
CA THR A 393 -1.69 14.16 -0.55
C THR A 393 -1.77 15.51 0.16
N LEU A 394 -2.93 16.19 0.09
CA LEU A 394 -3.14 17.46 0.78
C LEU A 394 -2.97 17.32 2.29
N LEU A 395 -3.53 16.27 2.91
CA LEU A 395 -3.37 16.03 4.35
C LEU A 395 -1.90 15.90 4.75
N VAL A 396 -1.12 15.13 3.99
CA VAL A 396 0.32 14.95 4.24
C VAL A 396 1.07 16.27 4.07
N ASP A 397 0.76 17.06 3.04
CA ASP A 397 1.36 18.38 2.82
C ASP A 397 1.05 19.34 3.98
N LEU A 398 -0.20 19.36 4.47
CA LEU A 398 -0.59 20.16 5.64
C LEU A 398 0.13 19.73 6.92
N LEU A 399 0.31 18.42 7.15
CA LEU A 399 1.04 17.90 8.30
C LEU A 399 2.55 18.24 8.26
N ARG A 400 3.10 18.41 7.06
CA ARG A 400 4.50 18.81 6.85
C ARG A 400 4.69 20.32 6.89
N LEU A 401 3.63 21.09 6.72
CA LEU A 401 3.71 22.56 6.65
C LEU A 401 4.46 23.21 7.82
N PRO A 402 4.30 22.75 9.10
CA PRO A 402 5.06 23.29 10.23
C PRO A 402 6.56 23.03 10.19
N ASP A 403 7.06 22.08 9.38
CA ASP A 403 8.51 21.84 9.21
C ASP A 403 9.15 22.86 8.25
N GLY A 404 8.32 23.47 7.42
CA GLY A 404 8.74 24.42 6.39
C GLY A 404 8.62 25.86 6.84
N ARG A 405 9.13 26.74 6.00
CA ARG A 405 9.09 28.18 6.23
C ARG A 405 7.75 28.84 5.83
N VAL A 406 6.81 28.07 5.29
CA VAL A 406 5.57 28.58 4.70
C VAL A 406 5.87 29.70 3.69
N GLU A 407 6.59 29.34 2.64
CA GLU A 407 6.99 30.24 1.58
C GLU A 407 5.79 30.73 0.77
N ALA A 408 5.95 31.86 0.08
CA ALA A 408 4.90 32.42 -0.77
C ALA A 408 4.47 31.42 -1.85
N SER A 409 5.40 30.74 -2.51
CA SER A 409 5.16 29.70 -3.51
C SER A 409 4.33 28.56 -2.95
N THR A 410 4.68 28.01 -1.78
CA THR A 410 3.97 26.91 -1.14
C THR A 410 2.50 27.24 -0.88
N LEU A 411 2.21 28.44 -0.40
CA LEU A 411 0.83 28.83 -0.11
C LEU A 411 0.05 29.14 -1.39
N LEU A 412 0.70 29.74 -2.40
CA LEU A 412 0.09 29.93 -3.73
C LEU A 412 -0.21 28.58 -4.42
N GLU A 413 0.64 27.59 -4.26
CA GLU A 413 0.34 26.21 -4.71
C GLU A 413 -0.86 25.61 -3.98
N LEU A 414 -1.00 25.84 -2.67
CA LEU A 414 -2.20 25.43 -1.93
C LEU A 414 -3.45 26.14 -2.46
N CYS A 415 -3.39 27.44 -2.78
CA CYS A 415 -4.50 28.17 -3.42
C CYS A 415 -4.92 27.55 -4.76
N ALA A 416 -4.02 26.87 -5.45
CA ALA A 416 -4.30 26.20 -6.72
C ALA A 416 -4.95 24.81 -6.56
N ARG A 417 -4.92 24.20 -5.36
CA ARG A 417 -5.56 22.90 -5.11
C ARG A 417 -7.09 23.02 -5.24
N PRO A 418 -7.74 22.15 -6.03
CA PRO A 418 -9.17 22.31 -6.36
C PRO A 418 -10.09 22.47 -5.16
N GLY A 419 -9.90 21.69 -4.10
CA GLY A 419 -10.72 21.75 -2.89
C GLY A 419 -10.54 23.06 -2.12
N ILE A 420 -9.32 23.60 -2.05
CA ILE A 420 -9.02 24.90 -1.42
C ILE A 420 -9.52 26.03 -2.30
N ALA A 421 -9.22 25.99 -3.60
CA ALA A 421 -9.69 26.97 -4.57
C ALA A 421 -11.21 27.15 -4.50
N ARG A 422 -11.95 26.04 -4.46
CA ARG A 422 -13.41 26.06 -4.33
C ARG A 422 -13.88 26.64 -2.98
N ARG A 423 -13.18 26.31 -1.88
CA ARG A 423 -13.56 26.79 -0.53
C ARG A 423 -13.44 28.29 -0.38
N PHE A 424 -12.41 28.89 -0.97
CA PHE A 424 -12.05 30.29 -0.81
C PHE A 424 -12.31 31.14 -2.05
N GLY A 425 -12.96 30.60 -3.09
CA GLY A 425 -13.37 31.33 -4.29
C GLY A 425 -12.23 31.66 -5.27
N PHE A 426 -11.12 30.92 -5.27
CA PHE A 426 -9.99 31.16 -6.18
C PHE A 426 -10.25 30.53 -7.55
N THR A 427 -10.37 31.37 -8.58
CA THR A 427 -10.46 30.95 -9.99
C THR A 427 -9.10 30.92 -10.66
N ALA A 428 -9.01 30.42 -11.89
CA ALA A 428 -7.77 30.44 -12.66
C ALA A 428 -7.27 31.89 -12.88
N GLU A 429 -8.16 32.81 -13.21
CA GLU A 429 -7.87 34.25 -13.41
C GLU A 429 -7.46 34.93 -12.11
N SER A 430 -8.17 34.68 -11.02
CA SER A 430 -7.87 35.31 -9.74
C SER A 430 -6.53 34.84 -9.14
N ARG A 431 -6.04 33.69 -9.54
CA ARG A 431 -4.72 33.20 -9.08
C ARG A 431 -3.56 34.00 -9.65
N GLU A 432 -3.63 34.43 -10.90
CA GLU A 432 -2.61 35.36 -11.47
C GLU A 432 -2.57 36.66 -10.71
N ARG A 433 -3.77 37.19 -10.39
CA ARG A 433 -3.88 38.40 -9.57
C ARG A 433 -3.36 38.20 -8.14
N LEU A 434 -3.57 37.03 -7.54
CA LEU A 434 -3.01 36.69 -6.22
C LEU A 434 -1.46 36.72 -6.24
N VAL A 435 -0.85 36.18 -7.29
CA VAL A 435 0.62 36.20 -7.44
C VAL A 435 1.11 37.65 -7.47
N ASP A 436 0.51 38.52 -8.29
CA ASP A 436 0.87 39.93 -8.38
C ASP A 436 0.72 40.63 -7.02
N LEU A 437 -0.42 40.46 -6.35
CA LEU A 437 -0.68 41.07 -5.03
C LEU A 437 0.34 40.58 -3.98
N VAL A 438 0.66 39.30 -3.95
CA VAL A 438 1.63 38.70 -3.02
C VAL A 438 3.04 39.25 -3.25
N GLU A 439 3.46 39.37 -4.52
CA GLU A 439 4.76 39.94 -4.88
C GLU A 439 4.88 41.41 -4.50
N ARG A 440 3.87 42.20 -4.81
CA ARG A 440 3.83 43.65 -4.54
C ARG A 440 3.70 43.94 -3.05
N ALA A 441 2.94 43.12 -2.30
CA ALA A 441 2.89 43.21 -0.84
C ALA A 441 4.23 42.83 -0.19
N GLY A 442 5.15 42.25 -0.95
CA GLY A 442 6.48 41.85 -0.50
C GLY A 442 6.47 40.59 0.36
N ILE A 443 5.44 39.74 0.26
CA ILE A 443 5.38 38.48 1.01
C ILE A 443 6.44 37.54 0.46
N ARG A 444 7.23 36.94 1.35
CA ARG A 444 8.27 35.96 0.97
C ARG A 444 8.09 34.64 1.68
N TRP A 445 8.06 34.65 3.00
CA TRP A 445 7.89 33.46 3.81
C TRP A 445 7.50 33.79 5.25
N GLY A 446 7.02 32.78 5.98
CA GLY A 446 6.65 32.88 7.38
C GLY A 446 5.26 33.45 7.60
N LEU A 447 4.43 32.78 8.38
CA LEU A 447 3.07 33.22 8.69
C LEU A 447 3.08 34.57 9.43
N SER A 448 3.95 34.67 10.46
CA SER A 448 4.05 35.84 11.34
C SER A 448 5.48 36.00 11.87
N GLN A 449 5.71 37.08 12.62
CA GLN A 449 6.93 37.26 13.39
C GLN A 449 7.19 36.08 14.36
N ALA A 450 6.17 35.65 15.11
CA ALA A 450 6.29 34.53 16.03
C ALA A 450 6.66 33.21 15.33
N HIS A 451 6.11 32.97 14.14
CA HIS A 451 6.47 31.81 13.34
C HIS A 451 7.96 31.79 12.95
N ARG A 452 8.57 32.97 12.73
CA ARG A 452 9.99 33.11 12.34
C ARG A 452 10.98 32.98 13.52
N GLU A 453 10.51 32.99 14.75
CA GLU A 453 11.37 32.88 15.94
C GLU A 453 12.16 31.56 15.96
N GLU A 454 11.56 30.48 15.42
CA GLU A 454 12.25 29.18 15.28
C GLU A 454 13.50 29.25 14.39
N TRP A 455 13.57 30.22 13.46
CA TRP A 455 14.73 30.47 12.60
C TRP A 455 15.62 31.63 13.09
N GLY A 456 15.46 32.03 14.35
CA GLY A 456 16.28 33.08 14.97
C GLY A 456 15.93 34.50 14.54
N LEU A 457 14.79 34.73 13.87
CA LEU A 457 14.33 36.03 13.38
C LEU A 457 13.28 36.65 14.28
N LYS A 458 13.59 36.80 15.56
CA LYS A 458 12.73 37.48 16.51
C LYS A 458 12.70 38.99 16.21
N GLY A 459 11.51 39.58 16.17
CA GLY A 459 11.32 41.00 15.94
C GLY A 459 11.28 41.43 14.47
N PHE A 460 11.26 40.53 13.50
CA PHE A 460 11.21 40.83 12.07
C PHE A 460 9.88 40.43 11.42
N PRO A 461 8.82 41.27 11.50
CA PRO A 461 7.52 40.98 10.90
C PRO A 461 7.49 41.20 9.38
N GLN A 462 8.45 41.93 8.80
CA GLN A 462 8.46 42.30 7.39
C GLN A 462 8.49 41.06 6.50
N ASN A 463 7.80 41.13 5.37
CA ASN A 463 7.73 40.06 4.36
C ASN A 463 7.07 38.76 4.86
N THR A 464 6.36 38.79 6.00
CA THR A 464 5.50 37.67 6.45
C THR A 464 4.12 37.76 5.80
N TRP A 465 3.39 36.67 5.83
CA TRP A 465 2.01 36.59 5.35
C TRP A 465 1.11 37.61 6.06
N PHE A 466 1.15 37.68 7.41
CA PHE A 466 0.35 38.65 8.15
C PHE A 466 0.71 40.10 7.83
N ALA A 467 2.00 40.43 7.71
CA ALA A 467 2.40 41.78 7.37
C ALA A 467 1.97 42.17 5.95
N GLY A 468 2.10 41.27 4.98
CA GLY A 468 1.66 41.53 3.62
C GLY A 468 0.14 41.65 3.50
N LEU A 469 -0.62 40.79 4.18
CA LEU A 469 -2.08 40.86 4.23
C LEU A 469 -2.57 42.16 4.87
N GLN A 470 -1.89 42.65 5.93
CA GLN A 470 -2.21 43.96 6.51
C GLN A 470 -2.02 45.07 5.49
N ARG A 471 -0.96 45.05 4.68
CA ARG A 471 -0.72 46.00 3.60
C ARG A 471 -1.84 45.96 2.54
N MET A 472 -2.23 44.74 2.11
CA MET A 472 -3.33 44.57 1.13
C MET A 472 -4.67 45.08 1.68
N LEU A 473 -5.02 44.69 2.92
CA LEU A 473 -6.29 45.12 3.55
C LEU A 473 -6.34 46.62 3.77
N LEU A 474 -5.24 47.27 4.15
CA LEU A 474 -5.18 48.72 4.24
C LEU A 474 -5.29 49.38 2.88
N GLY A 475 -4.71 48.80 1.83
CA GLY A 475 -4.78 49.29 0.46
C GLY A 475 -6.20 49.32 -0.13
N VAL A 476 -7.16 48.54 0.43
CA VAL A 476 -8.57 48.62 0.05
C VAL A 476 -9.18 50.00 0.40
N THR A 477 -8.65 50.66 1.43
CA THR A 477 -9.27 51.90 1.98
C THR A 477 -8.35 53.10 1.96
N LEU A 478 -7.05 52.92 1.84
CA LEU A 478 -6.03 53.98 1.91
C LEU A 478 -5.03 53.85 0.75
N ALA A 479 -4.66 54.97 0.13
CA ALA A 479 -3.57 55.00 -0.83
C ALA A 479 -2.23 55.21 -0.11
N GLU A 480 -1.10 54.77 -0.72
CA GLU A 480 0.25 54.92 -0.17
C GLU A 480 0.64 56.42 -0.01
N THR A 481 0.07 57.27 -0.85
CA THR A 481 0.21 58.74 -0.77
C THR A 481 -0.48 59.34 0.45
N ASP A 482 -1.47 58.64 1.03
CA ASP A 482 -2.14 59.07 2.26
C ASP A 482 -1.27 58.67 3.46
N LEU A 483 -0.15 59.36 3.68
CA LEU A 483 0.84 59.14 4.72
C LEU A 483 0.30 59.18 6.17
N VAL A 484 -0.97 59.02 6.36
CA VAL A 484 -1.55 58.74 7.67
C VAL A 484 -1.30 57.28 7.98
N SER A 485 -0.14 57.03 8.52
CA SER A 485 0.21 55.66 8.96
C SER A 485 -0.79 55.16 9.99
N ALA A 486 -1.57 54.16 9.62
CA ALA A 486 -2.24 53.32 10.60
C ALA A 486 -1.17 52.47 11.32
N GLY A 487 -0.38 53.14 12.17
CA GLY A 487 0.77 52.53 12.85
C GLY A 487 2.04 52.43 11.95
N THR A 488 2.67 51.25 11.88
CA THR A 488 3.94 51.02 11.16
C THR A 488 3.75 50.29 9.81
N VAL A 489 2.51 50.19 9.29
CA VAL A 489 2.20 49.44 8.08
C VAL A 489 1.83 50.40 6.95
N LEU A 490 2.56 50.35 5.83
CA LEU A 490 2.23 51.09 4.61
C LEU A 490 1.15 50.34 3.80
N PRO A 491 0.08 50.98 3.37
CA PRO A 491 -0.89 50.41 2.45
C PRO A 491 -0.26 49.92 1.16
N LEU A 492 -0.87 48.93 0.51
CA LEU A 492 -0.50 48.54 -0.84
C LEU A 492 -1.29 49.37 -1.84
N ASP A 493 -0.59 50.05 -2.76
CA ASP A 493 -1.25 50.77 -3.85
C ASP A 493 -1.86 49.82 -4.90
N ASP A 494 -2.76 50.35 -5.71
CA ASP A 494 -3.45 49.66 -6.81
C ASP A 494 -4.18 48.35 -6.37
N VAL A 495 -4.79 48.39 -5.21
CA VAL A 495 -5.78 47.40 -4.80
C VAL A 495 -7.12 47.84 -5.32
N GLU A 496 -7.71 47.04 -6.22
CA GLU A 496 -9.00 47.36 -6.84
C GLU A 496 -10.15 46.84 -5.97
N SER A 497 -11.34 47.43 -6.15
CA SER A 497 -12.55 46.97 -5.46
C SER A 497 -12.91 45.52 -5.78
N SER A 498 -12.51 45.01 -6.95
CA SER A 498 -12.61 43.61 -7.38
C SER A 498 -11.71 42.69 -6.59
N ASP A 499 -10.64 43.19 -5.98
CA ASP A 499 -9.69 42.38 -5.20
C ASP A 499 -10.17 42.10 -3.77
N VAL A 500 -11.23 42.79 -3.30
CA VAL A 500 -11.68 42.72 -1.89
C VAL A 500 -12.05 41.29 -1.49
N GLU A 501 -12.84 40.59 -2.32
CA GLU A 501 -13.24 39.21 -2.05
C GLU A 501 -12.03 38.26 -2.10
N LEU A 502 -11.13 38.50 -3.05
CA LEU A 502 -9.93 37.72 -3.24
C LEU A 502 -8.95 37.82 -2.06
N ILE A 503 -8.71 39.06 -1.58
CA ILE A 503 -7.90 39.36 -0.40
C ILE A 503 -8.56 38.78 0.86
N GLY A 504 -9.89 38.88 0.95
CA GLY A 504 -10.68 38.29 2.03
C GLY A 504 -10.51 36.76 2.11
N GLY A 505 -10.68 36.09 0.97
CA GLY A 505 -10.46 34.64 0.87
C GLY A 505 -9.02 34.22 1.23
N LEU A 506 -8.02 34.97 0.74
CA LEU A 506 -6.62 34.73 1.08
C LEU A 506 -6.34 34.95 2.58
N SER A 507 -6.89 36.02 3.16
CA SER A 507 -6.76 36.32 4.59
C SER A 507 -7.37 35.22 5.46
N GLU A 508 -8.54 34.72 5.07
CA GLU A 508 -9.20 33.62 5.76
C GLU A 508 -8.41 32.31 5.67
N LEU A 509 -7.89 31.98 4.48
CA LEU A 509 -7.03 30.80 4.28
C LEU A 509 -5.79 30.87 5.17
N VAL A 510 -5.06 32.00 5.14
CA VAL A 510 -3.85 32.20 5.95
C VAL A 510 -4.17 32.11 7.45
N GLY A 511 -5.28 32.71 7.87
CA GLY A 511 -5.74 32.65 9.26
C GLY A 511 -6.07 31.21 9.72
N ARG A 512 -6.71 30.42 8.87
CA ARG A 512 -7.00 28.99 9.16
C ARG A 512 -5.74 28.15 9.17
N LEU A 513 -4.83 28.36 8.22
CA LEU A 513 -3.53 27.68 8.21
C LEU A 513 -2.68 28.02 9.43
N ALA A 514 -2.68 29.28 9.88
CA ALA A 514 -1.95 29.68 11.08
C ALA A 514 -2.46 28.97 12.34
N ARG A 515 -3.78 28.82 12.48
CA ARG A 515 -4.38 28.04 13.57
C ARG A 515 -3.99 26.56 13.47
N LEU A 516 -4.11 25.98 12.28
CA LEU A 516 -3.73 24.58 12.06
C LEU A 516 -2.26 24.33 12.41
N VAL A 517 -1.33 25.16 11.93
CA VAL A 517 0.12 25.07 12.23
C VAL A 517 0.36 25.13 13.74
N ALA A 518 -0.32 26.05 14.46
CA ALA A 518 -0.21 26.16 15.92
C ALA A 518 -0.74 24.89 16.63
N ASP A 519 -1.86 24.34 16.18
CA ASP A 519 -2.43 23.11 16.73
C ASP A 519 -1.56 21.89 16.45
N LEU A 520 -0.98 21.80 15.28
CA LEU A 520 -0.05 20.72 14.90
C LEU A 520 1.32 20.82 15.62
N GLY A 521 1.66 21.96 16.20
CA GLY A 521 2.88 22.14 16.99
C GLY A 521 2.82 21.51 18.40
N ARG A 522 1.64 21.14 18.89
CA ARG A 522 1.45 20.62 20.25
C ARG A 522 1.37 19.10 20.26
N PRO A 523 2.17 18.41 21.12
CA PRO A 523 2.00 16.96 21.32
C PRO A 523 0.57 16.63 21.79
N ALA A 524 0.06 15.50 21.33
CA ALA A 524 -1.28 15.02 21.66
C ALA A 524 -1.37 13.48 21.55
N PRO A 525 -2.38 12.86 22.15
CA PRO A 525 -2.74 11.47 21.88
C PRO A 525 -3.08 11.23 20.41
N LEU A 526 -2.89 10.00 19.92
CA LEU A 526 -3.10 9.68 18.50
C LEU A 526 -4.53 9.96 18.02
N ALA A 527 -5.53 9.70 18.83
CA ALA A 527 -6.92 10.00 18.52
C ALA A 527 -7.14 11.51 18.31
N GLU A 528 -6.56 12.35 19.16
CA GLU A 528 -6.62 13.80 19.01
C GLU A 528 -5.89 14.28 17.72
N TRP A 529 -4.79 13.61 17.34
CA TRP A 529 -4.12 13.88 16.06
C TRP A 529 -5.05 13.63 14.87
N THR A 530 -5.79 12.52 14.87
CA THR A 530 -6.75 12.22 13.80
C THR A 530 -7.90 13.22 13.75
N ASP A 531 -8.38 13.71 14.91
CA ASP A 531 -9.39 14.75 15.00
C ASP A 531 -8.88 16.10 14.49
N ARG A 532 -7.64 16.49 14.84
CA ARG A 532 -6.99 17.71 14.31
C ARG A 532 -6.84 17.65 12.78
N CYS A 533 -6.45 16.49 12.25
CA CYS A 533 -6.36 16.25 10.80
C CYS A 533 -7.73 16.42 10.12
N ARG A 534 -8.77 15.83 10.69
CA ARG A 534 -10.14 15.95 10.21
C ARG A 534 -10.60 17.42 10.21
N ALA A 535 -10.52 18.07 11.34
CA ALA A 535 -10.93 19.49 11.50
C ALA A 535 -10.13 20.41 10.57
N GLY A 536 -8.82 20.15 10.40
CA GLY A 536 -7.98 20.89 9.46
C GLY A 536 -8.48 20.81 8.03
N LEU A 537 -8.73 19.60 7.51
CA LEU A 537 -9.25 19.39 6.15
C LEU A 537 -10.67 19.99 5.99
N GLU A 538 -11.58 19.75 6.93
CA GLU A 538 -12.95 20.30 6.88
C GLU A 538 -12.95 21.82 6.85
N SER A 539 -12.00 22.45 7.54
CA SER A 539 -11.88 23.90 7.55
C SER A 539 -11.36 24.48 6.22
N LEU A 540 -10.52 23.74 5.51
CA LEU A 540 -9.76 24.21 4.34
C LEU A 540 -10.33 23.77 3.00
N VAL A 541 -11.19 22.73 2.96
CA VAL A 541 -11.61 22.09 1.72
C VAL A 541 -13.12 22.16 1.52
N ALA A 542 -13.53 22.36 0.26
CA ALA A 542 -14.88 22.10 -0.22
C ALA A 542 -14.79 21.30 -1.52
N LEU A 543 -15.47 20.16 -1.59
CA LEU A 543 -15.49 19.31 -2.78
C LEU A 543 -16.87 19.34 -3.46
N PRO A 544 -16.93 19.11 -4.79
CA PRO A 544 -18.18 18.75 -5.45
C PRO A 544 -18.72 17.42 -4.88
N HIS A 545 -20.04 17.21 -4.96
CA HIS A 545 -20.65 15.98 -4.47
C HIS A 545 -20.03 14.71 -5.06
N ASP A 546 -19.71 14.71 -6.34
CA ASP A 546 -19.08 13.59 -7.05
C ASP A 546 -17.67 13.25 -6.53
N ASP A 547 -17.01 14.18 -5.83
CA ASP A 547 -15.65 14.02 -5.29
C ASP A 547 -15.61 13.80 -3.77
N GLU A 548 -16.75 13.87 -3.06
CA GLU A 548 -16.82 13.70 -1.60
C GLU A 548 -16.29 12.35 -1.11
N TRP A 549 -16.32 11.33 -1.97
CA TRP A 549 -15.72 10.02 -1.69
C TRP A 549 -14.24 10.12 -1.31
N GLN A 550 -13.51 11.12 -1.83
CA GLN A 550 -12.10 11.35 -1.52
C GLN A 550 -11.89 11.62 -0.02
N LEU A 551 -12.76 12.43 0.58
CA LEU A 551 -12.76 12.68 2.03
C LEU A 551 -13.21 11.41 2.80
N GLY A 552 -14.20 10.68 2.28
CA GLY A 552 -14.64 9.41 2.87
C GLY A 552 -13.51 8.41 3.06
N ASP A 553 -12.63 8.26 2.06
CA ASP A 553 -11.45 7.40 2.14
C ASP A 553 -10.43 7.92 3.19
N VAL A 554 -10.26 9.25 3.27
CA VAL A 554 -9.39 9.87 4.30
C VAL A 554 -9.94 9.61 5.70
N TRP A 555 -11.25 9.81 5.92
CA TRP A 555 -11.88 9.55 7.22
C TRP A 555 -11.76 8.10 7.66
N ALA A 556 -11.98 7.17 6.73
CA ALA A 556 -11.80 5.74 7.02
C ALA A 556 -10.34 5.41 7.37
N GLY A 557 -9.37 6.01 6.68
CA GLY A 557 -7.94 5.84 6.99
C GLY A 557 -7.58 6.40 8.37
N LEU A 558 -8.00 7.62 8.69
CA LEU A 558 -7.75 8.23 10.00
C LEU A 558 -8.40 7.44 11.15
N SER A 559 -9.61 6.90 10.94
CA SER A 559 -10.25 6.03 11.94
C SER A 559 -9.43 4.77 12.20
N ARG A 560 -8.88 4.13 11.16
CA ARG A 560 -7.98 2.97 11.32
C ARG A 560 -6.69 3.35 12.05
N VAL A 561 -6.11 4.51 11.76
CA VAL A 561 -4.92 5.01 12.50
C VAL A 561 -5.23 5.14 13.99
N ALA A 562 -6.38 5.73 14.35
CA ALA A 562 -6.80 5.86 15.76
C ALA A 562 -7.01 4.48 16.41
N GLU A 563 -7.66 3.54 15.73
CA GLU A 563 -7.89 2.18 16.23
C GLU A 563 -6.59 1.39 16.43
N HIS A 564 -5.59 1.60 15.58
CA HIS A 564 -4.28 0.94 15.69
C HIS A 564 -3.47 1.39 16.90
N GLY A 565 -3.73 2.58 17.44
CA GLY A 565 -3.00 3.08 18.58
C GLY A 565 -3.18 2.26 19.85
N GLY A 566 -4.41 1.79 20.11
CA GLY A 566 -4.75 1.09 21.35
C GLY A 566 -4.36 1.89 22.60
N PRO A 567 -4.23 1.25 23.77
CA PRO A 567 -3.89 1.93 25.03
C PRO A 567 -2.52 2.63 25.02
N ALA A 568 -1.59 2.21 24.15
CA ALA A 568 -0.27 2.83 24.04
C ALA A 568 -0.32 4.22 23.39
N ALA A 569 -1.36 4.52 22.65
CA ALA A 569 -1.53 5.80 21.93
C ALA A 569 -2.25 6.88 22.76
N GLU A 570 -2.59 6.60 24.00
CA GLU A 570 -3.08 7.61 24.96
C GLU A 570 -1.95 8.55 25.40
N VAL A 571 -0.70 8.11 25.28
CA VAL A 571 0.47 8.96 25.57
C VAL A 571 0.61 10.02 24.48
N PRO A 572 0.79 11.31 24.85
CA PRO A 572 1.00 12.37 23.88
C PRO A 572 2.24 12.09 22.99
N ILE A 573 2.04 12.15 21.69
CA ILE A 573 3.09 11.98 20.68
C ILE A 573 3.32 13.28 19.92
N GLY A 574 4.54 13.47 19.42
CA GLY A 574 4.87 14.60 18.58
C GLY A 574 4.37 14.40 17.13
N ARG A 575 4.27 15.51 16.39
CA ARG A 575 3.77 15.55 15.01
C ARG A 575 4.45 14.56 14.06
N HIS A 576 5.77 14.40 14.14
CA HIS A 576 6.49 13.49 13.24
C HIS A 576 6.03 12.03 13.40
N ALA A 577 5.77 11.59 14.63
CA ALA A 577 5.26 10.24 14.86
C ALA A 577 3.84 10.07 14.30
N ALA A 578 2.96 11.06 14.52
CA ALA A 578 1.62 11.07 13.95
C ALA A 578 1.64 11.09 12.41
N LEU A 579 2.47 11.95 11.81
CA LEU A 579 2.66 12.02 10.36
C LEU A 579 3.09 10.65 9.79
N ARG A 580 4.10 10.01 10.40
CA ARG A 580 4.58 8.71 9.92
C ARG A 580 3.54 7.59 10.06
N ALA A 581 2.74 7.60 11.13
CA ALA A 581 1.64 6.64 11.28
C ALA A 581 0.58 6.81 10.18
N ILE A 582 0.21 8.07 9.89
CA ILE A 582 -0.75 8.42 8.84
C ILE A 582 -0.20 8.07 7.45
N GLU A 583 1.04 8.46 7.15
CA GLU A 583 1.70 8.10 5.88
C GLU A 583 1.74 6.58 5.67
N GLN A 584 2.09 5.82 6.70
CA GLN A 584 2.16 4.36 6.64
C GLN A 584 0.80 3.73 6.35
N GLU A 585 -0.26 4.21 6.99
CA GLU A 585 -1.63 3.73 6.73
C GLU A 585 -2.03 3.95 5.28
N PHE A 586 -1.87 5.16 4.76
CA PHE A 586 -2.27 5.48 3.39
C PHE A 586 -1.36 4.90 2.31
N ALA A 587 -0.08 4.63 2.62
CA ALA A 587 0.84 3.95 1.72
C ALA A 587 0.50 2.46 1.55
N THR A 588 -0.08 1.83 2.58
CA THR A 588 -0.46 0.40 2.55
C THR A 588 -1.91 0.16 2.17
N ALA A 589 -2.78 1.17 2.32
CA ALA A 589 -4.17 1.07 1.94
C ALA A 589 -4.32 1.02 0.41
N PRO A 590 -4.90 -0.05 -0.16
CA PRO A 590 -5.07 -0.15 -1.61
C PRO A 590 -6.09 0.88 -2.09
N ALA A 591 -5.80 1.53 -3.22
CA ALA A 591 -6.80 2.30 -3.93
C ALA A 591 -7.90 1.39 -4.48
N ARG A 592 -9.11 1.91 -4.63
CA ARG A 592 -10.21 1.20 -5.29
C ARG A 592 -9.87 1.00 -6.77
N GLY A 593 -9.25 -0.13 -7.10
CA GLY A 593 -8.93 -0.48 -8.48
C GLY A 593 -10.18 -0.97 -9.23
N ALA A 594 -10.47 -0.39 -10.37
CA ALA A 594 -11.51 -0.91 -11.26
C ALA A 594 -10.97 -2.01 -12.19
N PHE A 595 -10.39 -3.09 -11.64
CA PHE A 595 -9.93 -4.22 -12.44
C PHE A 595 -11.07 -4.79 -13.33
N GLY A 596 -10.74 -5.21 -14.54
CA GLY A 596 -11.67 -5.93 -15.43
C GLY A 596 -12.74 -5.04 -16.08
N ASN A 597 -12.46 -3.76 -16.32
CA ASN A 597 -13.33 -2.83 -17.04
C ASN A 597 -13.03 -2.76 -18.56
N GLY A 598 -12.26 -3.72 -19.09
CA GLY A 598 -11.83 -3.73 -20.50
C GLY A 598 -10.58 -2.88 -20.78
N SER A 599 -9.95 -2.28 -19.78
CA SER A 599 -8.75 -1.45 -19.93
C SER A 599 -7.48 -2.29 -20.04
N LEU A 600 -6.45 -1.68 -20.65
CA LEU A 600 -5.07 -2.17 -20.57
C LEU A 600 -4.58 -2.09 -19.11
N VAL A 601 -4.14 -3.21 -18.57
CA VAL A 601 -3.64 -3.27 -17.18
C VAL A 601 -2.14 -3.04 -17.15
N VAL A 602 -1.70 -2.07 -16.34
CA VAL A 602 -0.29 -1.82 -16.02
C VAL A 602 -0.07 -2.11 -14.54
N ALA A 603 0.89 -2.95 -14.24
CA ALA A 603 1.14 -3.39 -12.87
C ALA A 603 2.63 -3.56 -12.55
N GLY A 604 2.95 -3.59 -11.26
CA GLY A 604 4.29 -3.93 -10.80
C GLY A 604 4.62 -5.41 -10.99
N LEU A 605 5.90 -5.73 -11.16
CA LEU A 605 6.36 -7.12 -11.28
C LEU A 605 6.01 -7.99 -10.06
N ALA A 606 5.83 -7.37 -8.89
CA ALA A 606 5.51 -8.09 -7.65
C ALA A 606 4.01 -8.42 -7.51
N SER A 607 3.13 -7.64 -8.11
CA SER A 607 1.69 -7.68 -7.90
C SER A 607 0.96 -8.72 -8.74
N LEU A 608 1.53 -9.11 -9.87
CA LEU A 608 1.01 -10.17 -10.74
C LEU A 608 1.78 -11.49 -10.60
N ARG A 609 2.29 -11.78 -9.39
CA ARG A 609 2.85 -13.11 -9.08
C ARG A 609 1.79 -14.22 -9.00
N HIS A 610 0.55 -13.88 -9.27
CA HIS A 610 -0.62 -14.74 -9.10
C HIS A 610 -1.31 -15.05 -10.41
#